data_abb4490e52289deda306da82cc807148
#
_entry.id   abb4490e52289deda306da82cc807148
#
_cell.length_a   1.000
_cell.length_b   1.000
_cell.length_c   1.000
_cell.angle_alpha   90.00
_cell.angle_beta   90.00
_cell.angle_gamma   90.00
#
_symmetry.space_group_name_H-M   'P 1'
#
loop_
_entity.id
_entity.type
_entity.pdbx_description
1 polymer ?
#
loop_
_entity_poly.entity_id
_entity_poly.type
_entity_poly.pdbx_seq_one_letter_code
_entity_poly.pdbx_strand_id
1 'polypeptide(L)'
;MRWFTPVTLVSISVVGLILGFTAGLILLPDQPGGIEVSQGQYANHWPFEVEQARLRCEGKGAVILNVQGMDYALNGLAASNRYRPIQAVIIDPKIDIGPIISSGLTLCKW
;
A
#
# COMPACT_ATOMS: atom_id res chain seq x y z
N MET A 1 45.93 2.41 34.74
CA MET A 1 45.65 1.37 34.43
C MET A 1 44.29 0.94 34.32
N ARG A 2 43.53 0.79 35.08
CA ARG A 2 42.21 0.28 35.13
C ARG A 2 41.25 1.14 34.42
N TRP A 3 41.59 2.26 34.10
CA TRP A 3 40.61 3.16 33.57
C TRP A 3 40.12 2.79 32.19
N PHE A 4 40.92 2.11 31.43
CA PHE A 4 40.49 1.82 30.09
C PHE A 4 39.27 0.96 30.03
N THR A 5 39.21 0.04 30.86
CA THR A 5 38.12 -0.94 30.84
C THR A 5 36.75 -0.33 30.83
N PRO A 6 36.45 0.58 31.68
CA PRO A 6 35.08 1.15 31.69
C PRO A 6 34.76 1.85 30.39
N VAL A 7 35.72 2.49 29.81
CA VAL A 7 35.48 3.18 28.55
C VAL A 7 35.09 2.21 27.46
N THR A 8 35.80 1.11 27.41
CA THR A 8 35.50 0.12 26.40
C THR A 8 34.12 -0.43 26.52
N LEU A 9 33.69 -0.68 27.72
CA LEU A 9 32.37 -1.22 27.94
C LEU A 9 31.29 -0.29 27.43
N VAL A 10 31.45 0.97 27.64
CA VAL A 10 30.47 1.94 27.19
C VAL A 10 30.34 1.90 25.68
N SER A 11 31.45 1.82 25.00
CA SER A 11 31.42 1.79 23.55
C SER A 11 30.64 0.59 23.02
N ILE A 12 30.87 -0.54 23.63
CA ILE A 12 30.19 -1.75 23.21
C ILE A 12 28.68 -1.61 23.36
N SER A 13 28.24 -1.02 24.42
CA SER A 13 26.82 -0.86 24.66
C SER A 13 26.17 -0.04 23.57
N VAL A 14 26.80 1.01 23.16
CA VAL A 14 26.25 1.86 22.12
C VAL A 14 26.08 1.10 20.81
N VAL A 15 27.08 0.33 20.47
CA VAL A 15 27.00 -0.44 19.25
C VAL A 15 25.83 -1.42 19.28
N GLY A 16 25.63 -2.05 20.40
CA GLY A 16 24.53 -2.99 20.54
C GLY A 16 23.19 -2.35 20.29
N LEU A 17 23.01 -1.16 20.81
CA LEU A 17 21.75 -0.45 20.62
C LEU A 17 21.48 -0.13 19.17
N ILE A 18 22.50 0.30 18.47
CA ILE A 18 22.35 0.62 17.05
C ILE A 18 21.96 -0.60 16.25
N LEU A 19 22.57 -1.71 16.51
CA LEU A 19 22.26 -2.92 15.79
C LEU A 19 20.82 -3.37 16.01
N GLY A 20 20.35 -3.29 17.23
CA GLY A 20 18.99 -3.66 17.52
C GLY A 20 18.01 -2.78 16.78
N PHE A 21 18.28 -1.53 16.68
CA PHE A 21 17.44 -0.60 15.98
C PHE A 21 17.35 -0.94 14.49
N THR A 22 18.49 -1.22 13.89
CA THR A 22 18.52 -1.60 12.49
C THR A 22 17.73 -2.86 12.22
N ALA A 23 17.86 -3.83 13.08
CA ALA A 23 17.11 -5.06 12.93
C ALA A 23 15.61 -4.81 12.93
N GLY A 24 15.15 -3.89 13.74
CA GLY A 24 13.74 -3.53 13.75
C GLY A 24 13.26 -3.02 12.41
N LEU A 25 14.07 -2.25 11.74
CA LEU A 25 13.70 -1.74 10.42
C LEU A 25 13.60 -2.84 9.39
N ILE A 26 14.48 -3.83 9.47
CA ILE A 26 14.48 -4.92 8.52
C ILE A 26 13.21 -5.76 8.63
N LEU A 27 12.62 -5.79 9.79
CA LEU A 27 11.44 -6.60 10.03
C LEU A 27 10.15 -5.97 9.57
N LEU A 28 10.20 -4.84 8.91
CA LEU A 28 8.99 -4.24 8.37
C LEU A 28 8.33 -5.21 7.39
N PRO A 29 7.01 -5.31 7.46
CA PRO A 29 6.30 -6.24 6.59
C PRO A 29 6.36 -5.82 5.14
N ASP A 30 6.18 -6.77 4.25
CA ASP A 30 6.11 -6.50 2.84
C ASP A 30 4.91 -5.61 2.55
N GLN A 31 5.11 -4.68 1.65
CA GLN A 31 4.02 -3.84 1.18
C GLN A 31 3.19 -4.62 0.17
N PRO A 32 1.86 -4.46 0.18
CA PRO A 32 1.05 -5.03 -0.89
C PRO A 32 1.48 -4.42 -2.22
N GLY A 33 1.36 -5.19 -3.30
CA GLY A 33 1.70 -4.69 -4.62
C GLY A 33 0.87 -3.46 -4.99
N GLY A 34 1.34 -2.73 -6.00
CA GLY A 34 0.60 -1.60 -6.51
C GLY A 34 1.12 -0.26 -6.01
N ILE A 35 0.29 0.76 -6.21
CA ILE A 35 0.64 2.14 -5.86
C ILE A 35 -0.43 2.74 -4.96
N GLU A 36 -0.04 3.73 -4.19
CA GLU A 36 -1.00 4.49 -3.41
C GLU A 36 -1.64 5.55 -4.30
N VAL A 37 -2.95 5.66 -4.21
CA VAL A 37 -3.71 6.66 -4.93
C VAL A 37 -4.54 7.46 -3.93
N SER A 38 -4.91 8.69 -4.31
CA SER A 38 -5.57 9.58 -3.38
C SER A 38 -6.62 10.44 -4.07
N GLN A 39 -7.49 11.01 -3.26
CA GLN A 39 -8.52 11.94 -3.73
C GLN A 39 -7.92 13.11 -4.48
N GLY A 40 -6.79 13.63 -4.00
CA GLY A 40 -6.13 14.76 -4.66
C GLY A 40 -5.68 14.48 -6.08
N GLN A 41 -5.36 13.23 -6.38
CA GLN A 41 -4.93 12.86 -7.73
C GLN A 41 -6.08 12.77 -8.72
N TYR A 42 -7.26 12.40 -8.27
CA TYR A 42 -8.38 12.13 -9.15
C TYR A 42 -9.50 13.14 -9.06
N ALA A 43 -9.42 14.04 -8.06
CA ALA A 43 -10.38 15.15 -7.93
C ALA A 43 -11.83 14.67 -8.07
N ASN A 44 -12.52 15.08 -9.15
CA ASN A 44 -13.93 14.74 -9.36
C ASN A 44 -14.18 13.27 -9.68
N HIS A 45 -13.14 12.50 -9.88
CA HIS A 45 -13.27 11.08 -10.21
C HIS A 45 -13.01 10.17 -9.03
N TRP A 46 -13.11 10.71 -7.82
CA TRP A 46 -12.87 9.96 -6.58
C TRP A 46 -14.17 9.82 -5.79
N PRO A 47 -14.88 8.69 -5.93
CA PRO A 47 -16.19 8.53 -5.31
C PRO A 47 -16.15 7.85 -3.93
N PHE A 48 -14.98 7.73 -3.33
CA PHE A 48 -14.82 6.98 -2.10
C PHE A 48 -14.78 7.90 -0.90
N GLU A 49 -15.19 7.36 0.26
CA GLU A 49 -15.16 8.11 1.51
C GLU A 49 -13.76 8.34 2.03
N VAL A 50 -12.86 7.40 1.77
CA VAL A 50 -11.48 7.50 2.22
C VAL A 50 -10.68 8.46 1.35
N GLU A 51 -9.62 9.02 1.92
CA GLU A 51 -8.75 9.91 1.15
C GLU A 51 -7.71 9.18 0.34
N GLN A 52 -7.36 7.96 0.73
CA GLN A 52 -6.29 7.19 0.13
C GLN A 52 -6.67 5.72 0.03
N ALA A 53 -6.11 5.05 -0.97
CA ALA A 53 -6.28 3.63 -1.18
C ALA A 53 -5.09 3.11 -1.96
N ARG A 54 -4.99 1.79 -2.11
CA ARG A 54 -3.92 1.20 -2.93
C ARG A 54 -4.51 0.54 -4.15
N LEU A 55 -3.93 0.83 -5.28
CA LEU A 55 -4.37 0.36 -6.58
C LEU A 55 -3.36 -0.65 -7.12
N ARG A 56 -3.83 -1.78 -7.59
CA ARG A 56 -2.96 -2.78 -8.20
C ARG A 56 -3.64 -3.52 -9.33
N CYS A 57 -2.86 -4.20 -10.13
CA CYS A 57 -3.38 -5.08 -11.17
C CYS A 57 -2.90 -6.50 -10.91
N GLU A 58 -3.80 -7.46 -11.04
CA GLU A 58 -3.47 -8.87 -10.98
C GLU A 58 -3.65 -9.48 -12.35
N GLY A 59 -2.67 -10.30 -12.76
CA GLY A 59 -2.71 -10.94 -14.05
C GLY A 59 -2.75 -9.94 -15.18
N LYS A 60 -3.62 -10.20 -16.15
CA LYS A 60 -3.61 -9.44 -17.39
C LYS A 60 -4.67 -8.36 -17.47
N GLY A 61 -5.19 -7.90 -16.35
CA GLY A 61 -6.15 -6.82 -16.41
C GLY A 61 -7.14 -6.75 -15.28
N ALA A 62 -6.96 -7.52 -14.21
CA ALA A 62 -7.82 -7.44 -13.04
C ALA A 62 -7.37 -6.29 -12.15
N VAL A 63 -8.12 -5.19 -12.15
CA VAL A 63 -7.80 -4.00 -11.39
C VAL A 63 -8.47 -4.04 -10.03
N ILE A 64 -7.69 -3.92 -8.98
CA ILE A 64 -8.13 -4.08 -7.61
C ILE A 64 -7.76 -2.83 -6.81
N LEU A 65 -8.69 -2.35 -6.00
CA LEU A 65 -8.45 -1.25 -5.09
C LEU A 65 -8.55 -1.76 -3.66
N ASN A 66 -7.50 -1.57 -2.90
CA ASN A 66 -7.52 -1.90 -1.48
C ASN A 66 -7.91 -0.67 -0.68
N VAL A 67 -9.03 -0.76 0.01
CA VAL A 67 -9.58 0.33 0.82
C VAL A 67 -9.60 -0.14 2.27
N GLN A 68 -8.77 0.49 3.09
CA GLN A 68 -8.71 0.19 4.52
C GLN A 68 -8.49 -1.31 4.81
N GLY A 69 -7.60 -1.92 4.04
CA GLY A 69 -7.27 -3.33 4.24
C GLY A 69 -8.14 -4.33 3.50
N MET A 70 -9.19 -3.88 2.82
CA MET A 70 -10.09 -4.74 2.07
C MET A 70 -9.89 -4.55 0.58
N ASP A 71 -9.88 -5.65 -0.16
CA ASP A 71 -9.73 -5.62 -1.61
C ASP A 71 -11.07 -5.57 -2.31
N TYR A 72 -11.18 -4.67 -3.29
CA TYR A 72 -12.40 -4.50 -4.08
C TYR A 72 -12.08 -4.55 -5.57
N ALA A 73 -12.99 -5.11 -6.33
CA ALA A 73 -12.89 -5.18 -7.79
C ALA A 73 -13.29 -3.86 -8.42
N LEU A 74 -12.38 -3.25 -9.19
CA LEU A 74 -12.71 -2.05 -9.93
C LEU A 74 -13.28 -2.36 -11.31
N ASN A 75 -12.95 -3.51 -11.87
CA ASN A 75 -13.45 -3.87 -13.20
C ASN A 75 -13.99 -5.30 -13.23
N GLY A 76 -14.56 -5.68 -14.38
CA GLY A 76 -15.22 -6.96 -14.50
C GLY A 76 -14.30 -8.16 -14.33
N LEU A 77 -13.04 -8.04 -14.75
CA LEU A 77 -12.12 -9.16 -14.62
C LEU A 77 -11.77 -9.40 -13.15
N ALA A 78 -11.60 -8.35 -12.37
CA ALA A 78 -11.38 -8.49 -10.93
C ALA A 78 -12.62 -9.06 -10.25
N ALA A 79 -13.80 -8.65 -10.69
CA ALA A 79 -15.04 -9.18 -10.13
C ALA A 79 -15.17 -10.68 -10.39
N SER A 80 -14.75 -11.15 -11.56
CA SER A 80 -14.78 -12.59 -11.85
C SER A 80 -13.77 -13.37 -11.03
N ASN A 81 -12.75 -12.70 -10.47
CA ASN A 81 -11.80 -13.32 -9.55
C ASN A 81 -12.29 -13.28 -8.11
N ARG A 82 -13.58 -13.00 -7.90
CA ARG A 82 -14.25 -13.05 -6.59
C ARG A 82 -13.86 -11.96 -5.61
N TYR A 83 -13.34 -10.85 -6.08
CA TYR A 83 -13.16 -9.69 -5.22
C TYR A 83 -14.51 -9.00 -5.03
N ARG A 84 -14.66 -8.36 -3.88
CA ARG A 84 -15.89 -7.63 -3.58
C ARG A 84 -16.09 -6.50 -4.59
N PRO A 85 -17.32 -6.23 -5.02
CA PRO A 85 -17.55 -5.14 -5.95
C PRO A 85 -17.24 -3.79 -5.32
N ILE A 86 -16.61 -2.91 -6.09
CA ILE A 86 -16.24 -1.58 -5.61
C ILE A 86 -17.47 -0.75 -5.22
N GLN A 87 -18.62 -1.08 -5.78
CA GLN A 87 -19.87 -0.39 -5.45
C GLN A 87 -20.19 -0.40 -3.96
N ALA A 88 -19.64 -1.36 -3.23
CA ALA A 88 -19.85 -1.44 -1.79
C ALA A 88 -19.26 -0.25 -1.03
N VAL A 89 -18.28 0.45 -1.61
CA VAL A 89 -17.60 1.56 -0.95
C VAL A 89 -17.72 2.87 -1.72
N ILE A 90 -18.52 2.90 -2.76
CA ILE A 90 -18.78 4.11 -3.53
C ILE A 90 -19.88 4.91 -2.85
N ILE A 91 -19.62 6.20 -2.61
CA ILE A 91 -20.60 7.10 -2.01
C ILE A 91 -21.40 7.86 -3.07
N ASP A 92 -20.88 7.98 -4.27
CA ASP A 92 -21.60 8.63 -5.38
C ASP A 92 -21.43 7.79 -6.64
N PRO A 93 -22.43 6.99 -7.01
CA PRO A 93 -22.33 6.12 -8.18
C PRO A 93 -22.33 6.85 -9.52
N LYS A 94 -22.57 8.15 -9.54
CA LYS A 94 -22.55 8.93 -10.77
C LYS A 94 -21.15 9.33 -11.18
N ILE A 95 -20.18 9.20 -10.29
CA ILE A 95 -18.80 9.58 -10.59
C ILE A 95 -18.18 8.52 -11.47
N ASP A 96 -17.54 8.96 -12.55
CA ASP A 96 -16.86 8.07 -13.47
C ASP A 96 -15.50 7.66 -12.90
N ILE A 97 -15.32 6.38 -12.61
CA ILE A 97 -14.07 5.84 -12.09
C ILE A 97 -13.13 5.35 -13.20
N GLY A 98 -13.48 5.61 -14.47
CA GLY A 98 -12.64 5.23 -15.60
C GLY A 98 -11.19 5.65 -15.46
N PRO A 99 -10.88 6.89 -15.04
CA PRO A 99 -9.49 7.30 -14.85
C PRO A 99 -8.73 6.46 -13.83
N ILE A 100 -9.39 6.02 -12.76
CA ILE A 100 -8.76 5.16 -11.76
C ILE A 100 -8.49 3.79 -12.36
N ILE A 101 -9.45 3.24 -13.08
CA ILE A 101 -9.29 1.94 -13.75
C ILE A 101 -8.14 2.01 -14.76
N SER A 102 -8.07 3.08 -15.53
CA SER A 102 -7.00 3.26 -16.51
C SER A 102 -5.63 3.28 -15.84
N SER A 103 -5.52 3.98 -14.73
CA SER A 103 -4.27 3.97 -13.97
C SER A 103 -3.91 2.58 -13.49
N GLY A 104 -4.91 1.82 -13.03
CA GLY A 104 -4.69 0.46 -12.59
C GLY A 104 -4.23 -0.45 -13.71
N LEU A 105 -4.76 -0.27 -14.90
CA LEU A 105 -4.37 -1.08 -16.05
C LEU A 105 -2.91 -0.86 -16.43
N THR A 106 -2.34 0.31 -16.15
CA THR A 106 -0.93 0.54 -16.41
C THR A 106 -0.02 -0.27 -15.50
N LEU A 107 -0.55 -0.79 -14.41
CA LEU A 107 0.21 -1.59 -13.46
C LEU A 107 0.19 -3.07 -13.82
N CYS A 108 -0.55 -3.45 -14.83
CA CYS A 108 -0.64 -4.84 -15.24
C CYS A 108 0.64 -5.28 -15.92
N LYS A 109 0.98 -6.55 -15.75
CA LYS A 109 2.14 -7.15 -16.41
C LYS A 109 1.65 -7.90 -17.61
N TRP A 110 1.93 -7.34 -18.77
CA TRP A 110 1.50 -7.90 -20.06
C TRP A 110 2.55 -8.86 -20.67
#